data_11b6e61eb6662cf850d1e570e08a20ff
#
_entry.id   11b6e61eb6662cf850d1e570e08a20ff
#
_cell.length_a   1.000
_cell.length_b   1.000
_cell.length_c   1.000
_cell.angle_alpha   90.00
_cell.angle_beta   90.00
_cell.angle_gamma   90.00
#
_symmetry.space_group_name_H-M   'P 1'
#
loop_
_entity.id
_entity.type
_entity.pdbx_description
1 polymer ?
#
loop_
_entity_poly.entity_id
_entity_poly.type
_entity_poly.pdbx_seq_one_letter_code
_entity_poly.pdbx_strand_id
1 'polypeptide(L)' 'MSAHPLEEKRGRLPAAERRAAIVEAALQVFGARSYGRATTAEIARAAGVSEPILYRHFASKRDLYVASRQAT' A
#
# COMPACT_ATOMS: atom_id res chain seq x y z
N MET A 1 -18.62 -24.42 2.57
CA MET A 1 -18.29 -24.05 2.26
C MET A 1 -17.70 -23.37 2.75
N SER A 2 -17.53 -23.14 3.02
CA SER A 2 -17.03 -22.66 3.43
C SER A 2 -16.15 -21.86 3.34
N ALA A 3 -15.49 -21.91 2.93
CA ALA A 3 -14.54 -21.04 2.83
C ALA A 3 -15.09 -19.81 2.55
N HIS A 4 -14.77 -18.89 3.15
CA HIS A 4 -15.19 -17.61 2.85
C HIS A 4 -14.18 -16.97 1.99
N PRO A 5 -14.38 -16.89 0.70
CA PRO A 5 -13.40 -16.29 -0.19
C PRO A 5 -13.05 -14.88 0.21
N LEU A 6 -14.03 -14.12 0.73
CA LEU A 6 -13.76 -12.76 1.14
C LEU A 6 -12.83 -12.69 2.31
N GLU A 7 -13.03 -13.59 3.26
CA GLU A 7 -12.16 -13.60 4.42
C GLU A 7 -10.77 -14.01 4.06
N GLU A 8 -10.66 -14.99 3.18
CA GLU A 8 -9.35 -15.40 2.74
C GLU A 8 -8.63 -14.28 2.02
N LYS A 9 -9.37 -13.56 1.21
CA LYS A 9 -8.76 -12.44 0.51
C LYS A 9 -8.27 -11.38 1.45
N ARG A 10 -9.05 -11.10 2.48
CA ARG A 10 -8.64 -10.10 3.43
C ARG A 10 -7.37 -10.51 4.15
N GLY A 11 -7.26 -11.78 4.49
CA GLY A 11 -6.10 -12.26 5.20
C GLY A 11 -4.92 -12.52 4.31
N ARG A 12 -5.18 -12.78 3.01
CA ARG A 12 -4.11 -13.21 2.12
C ARG A 12 -4.33 -12.70 0.72
N LEU A 13 -4.29 -11.41 0.57
CA LEU A 13 -4.43 -10.83 -0.75
C LEU A 13 -3.28 -11.30 -1.63
N PRO A 14 -3.55 -11.57 -2.89
CA PRO A 14 -2.46 -11.82 -3.83
C PRO A 14 -1.50 -10.64 -3.87
N ALA A 15 -0.26 -10.91 -4.23
CA ALA A 15 0.75 -9.89 -4.23
C ALA A 15 0.36 -8.69 -5.09
N ALA A 16 -0.25 -8.95 -6.24
CA ALA A 16 -0.63 -7.86 -7.14
C ALA A 16 -1.67 -6.96 -6.50
N GLU A 17 -2.64 -7.56 -5.81
CA GLU A 17 -3.68 -6.77 -5.16
C GLU A 17 -3.12 -6.02 -3.97
N ARG A 18 -2.20 -6.64 -3.24
CA ARG A 18 -1.58 -5.98 -2.12
C ARG A 18 -0.75 -4.79 -2.59
N ARG A 19 -0.03 -4.97 -3.69
CA ARG A 19 0.74 -3.88 -4.24
C ARG A 19 -0.16 -2.72 -4.66
N ALA A 20 -1.28 -3.04 -5.29
CA ALA A 20 -2.23 -2.01 -5.72
C ALA A 20 -2.81 -1.27 -4.51
N ALA A 21 -3.08 -1.98 -3.43
CA ALA A 21 -3.60 -1.34 -2.23
C ALA A 21 -2.58 -0.38 -1.64
N ILE A 22 -1.31 -0.76 -1.68
CA ILE A 22 -0.25 0.11 -1.17
C ILE A 22 -0.14 1.36 -2.04
N VAL A 23 -0.21 1.20 -3.35
CA VAL A 23 -0.13 2.34 -4.26
C VAL A 23 -1.30 3.30 -4.02
N GLU A 24 -2.48 2.75 -3.85
CA GLU A 24 -3.64 3.59 -3.62
C GLU A 24 -3.53 4.32 -2.28
N ALA A 25 -3.04 3.65 -1.25
CA ALA A 25 -2.81 4.30 0.03
C ALA A 25 -1.78 5.41 -0.12
N ALA A 26 -0.73 5.17 -0.90
CA ALA A 26 0.28 6.18 -1.13
C ALA A 26 -0.30 7.40 -1.82
N LEU A 27 -1.17 7.17 -2.81
CA LEU A 27 -1.85 8.29 -3.46
C LEU A 27 -2.59 9.15 -2.46
N GLN A 28 -3.32 8.52 -1.55
CA GLN A 28 -4.09 9.25 -0.58
C GLN A 28 -3.21 10.02 0.39
N VAL A 29 -2.16 9.37 0.88
CA VAL A 29 -1.29 10.01 1.87
C VAL A 29 -0.51 11.15 1.24
N PHE A 30 0.04 10.92 0.04
CA PHE A 30 0.78 11.99 -0.63
C PHE A 30 -0.14 13.11 -1.09
N GLY A 31 -1.41 12.81 -1.32
CA GLY A 31 -2.37 13.85 -1.67
C GLY A 31 -2.76 14.71 -0.48
N ALA A 32 -2.75 14.13 0.71
CA ALA A 32 -3.14 14.84 1.92
C ALA A 32 -1.98 15.56 2.57
N ARG A 33 -0.75 15.11 2.32
CA ARG A 33 0.43 15.69 2.96
C ARG A 33 1.49 15.91 1.91
N SER A 34 2.40 16.83 2.20
CA SER A 34 3.54 17.02 1.31
C SER A 34 4.41 15.76 1.35
N TYR A 35 5.22 15.61 0.32
CA TYR A 35 6.09 14.45 0.23
C TYR A 35 6.96 14.30 1.48
N GLY A 36 7.51 15.42 1.95
CA GLY A 36 8.43 15.37 3.09
C GLY A 36 7.73 14.95 4.37
N ARG A 37 6.44 15.22 4.49
CA ARG A 37 5.71 14.88 5.70
C ARG A 37 5.11 13.50 5.66
N ALA A 38 4.86 12.97 4.48
CA ALA A 38 4.30 11.63 4.34
C ALA A 38 5.33 10.62 4.79
N THR A 39 4.89 9.59 5.51
CA THR A 39 5.79 8.55 5.98
C THR A 39 5.32 7.21 5.46
N THR A 40 6.27 6.30 5.30
CA THR A 40 5.91 4.94 4.90
C THR A 40 5.08 4.25 5.96
N ALA A 41 5.27 4.61 7.23
CA ALA A 41 4.44 4.06 8.30
C ALA A 41 2.98 4.44 8.10
N GLU A 42 2.72 5.69 7.74
CA GLU A 42 1.35 6.11 7.47
C GLU A 42 0.77 5.38 6.28
N ILE A 43 1.57 5.22 5.23
CA ILE A 43 1.10 4.55 4.04
C ILE A 43 0.79 3.09 4.34
N ALA A 44 1.67 2.42 5.08
CA ALA A 44 1.42 1.03 5.45
C ALA A 44 0.14 0.90 6.24
N ARG A 45 -0.08 1.80 7.20
CA ARG A 45 -1.29 1.76 8.00
C ARG A 45 -2.52 1.97 7.12
N ALA A 46 -2.46 2.93 6.21
CA ALA A 46 -3.59 3.19 5.33
C ALA A 46 -3.87 2.01 4.41
N ALA A 47 -2.83 1.30 4.02
CA ALA A 47 -2.97 0.14 3.15
C ALA A 47 -3.38 -1.11 3.91
N GLY A 48 -3.29 -1.08 5.25
CA GLY A 48 -3.62 -2.25 6.04
C GLY A 48 -2.53 -3.31 6.03
N VAL A 49 -1.28 -2.91 5.84
CA VAL A 49 -0.15 -3.85 5.84
C VAL A 49 0.90 -3.35 6.81
N SER A 50 1.82 -4.25 7.17
CA SER A 50 2.94 -3.87 8.01
C SER A 50 4.01 -3.20 7.14
N GLU A 51 4.91 -2.46 7.79
CA GLU A 51 5.99 -1.83 7.06
C GLU A 51 6.90 -2.84 6.36
N PRO A 52 7.25 -3.96 7.00
CA PRO A 52 8.04 -4.95 6.25
C PRO A 52 7.36 -5.42 4.98
N ILE A 53 6.04 -5.59 5.02
CA ILE A 53 5.32 -5.97 3.81
C ILE A 53 5.39 -4.87 2.76
N LEU A 54 5.23 -3.63 3.20
CA LEU A 54 5.32 -2.51 2.28
C LEU A 54 6.69 -2.50 1.59
N TYR A 55 7.75 -2.71 2.37
CA TYR A 55 9.10 -2.67 1.81
C TYR A 55 9.43 -3.87 0.94
N ARG A 56 8.61 -4.91 0.99
CA ARG A 56 8.77 -6.00 0.03
C ARG A 56 8.37 -5.56 -1.37
N HIS A 57 7.48 -4.59 -1.45
CA HIS A 57 6.97 -4.13 -2.74
C HIS A 57 7.67 -2.88 -3.23
N PHE A 58 8.14 -2.05 -2.33
CA PHE A 58 8.73 -0.77 -2.69
C PHE A 58 9.96 -0.52 -1.82
N ALA A 59 11.05 -0.17 -2.45
CA ALA A 59 12.31 -0.04 -1.74
C ALA A 59 12.37 1.20 -0.84
N SER A 60 11.60 2.24 -1.18
CA SER A 60 11.71 3.50 -0.46
C SER A 60 10.45 4.32 -0.65
N LYS A 61 10.36 5.38 0.13
CA LYS A 61 9.26 6.33 -0.03
C LYS A 61 9.26 6.92 -1.43
N ARG A 62 10.43 7.16 -1.98
CA ARG A 62 10.52 7.72 -3.32
C ARG A 62 9.92 6.76 -4.34
N ASP A 63 10.23 5.48 -4.22
CA ASP A 63 9.66 4.49 -5.13
C ASP A 63 8.15 4.47 -5.04
N LEU A 64 7.62 4.58 -3.82
CA LEU A 64 6.19 4.67 -3.62
C LEU A 64 5.61 5.89 -4.31
N TYR A 65 6.28 7.02 -4.17
CA TYR A 65 5.79 8.25 -4.76
C TYR A 65 5.74 8.13 -6.28
N VAL A 66 6.81 7.61 -6.87
CA VAL A 66 6.86 7.44 -8.32
C VAL A 66 5.74 6.51 -8.77
N ALA A 67 5.57 5.38 -8.09
CA ALA A 67 4.52 4.44 -8.46
C ALA A 67 3.14 5.06 -8.35
N SER A 68 2.91 5.86 -7.31
CA SER A 68 1.61 6.48 -7.13
C SER A 68 1.32 7.49 -8.23
N ARG A 69 2.33 8.20 -8.69
CA ARG A 69 2.12 9.14 -9.76
C ARG A 69 1.85 8.44 -11.08
N GLN A 70 2.47 7.31 -11.29
CA GLN A 70 2.24 6.55 -12.52
C GLN A 70 0.85 5.95 -12.54
N ALA A 71 0.26 5.73 -11.38
CA ALA A 71 -1.06 5.12 -11.29
C ALA A 71 -2.18 6.10 -11.59
N THR A 72 -1.90 7.38 -11.62
CA THR A 72 -2.91 8.38 -12.00
C THR A 72 -2.74 8.80 -13.46
#